data_a19384e305715779253edc539202bacc
#
_entry.id   a19384e305715779253edc539202bacc
#
_cell.length_a   1.000
_cell.length_b   1.000
_cell.length_c   1.000
_cell.angle_alpha   90.00
_cell.angle_beta   90.00
_cell.angle_gamma   90.00
#
_symmetry.space_group_name_H-M   'P 1'
#
loop_
_entity.id
_entity.type
_entity.pdbx_description
1 polymer ?
#
loop_
_entity_poly.entity_id
_entity_poly.type
_entity_poly.pdbx_seq_one_letter_code
_entity_poly.pdbx_strand_id
1 'polypeptide(L)'
;MAKSGIDYFPLDVTLDAKFELVEAEFGLTGFGVVVHLLQEIYGKAGYYIEWTEEVALLFARKIGLGGSVVSEIVEASIRRGMFDKEKYDKYHVLTSKGIQKRYFEAVSRRKVLEVDFNILLVDVVQILPNVDIHAVNVNIPSKNADISKQSRVEKSRVEESKVEYICAEPQAASTPPAILLPLNNGTDYLVSVEQCHEWAGLYPAVDVMQQLRSMKGWLDSNPTKRKTRGGILRFINGWLAKEQDRGGAHQKGSKPTTCCAAEDAWGYV
;
A
#
# COMPACT_ATOMS: atom_id res chain seq x y z
N MET A 1 3.50 24.08 2.91
CA MET A 1 2.77 22.81 2.88
C MET A 1 2.72 22.32 1.44
N ALA A 2 3.03 21.06 1.20
CA ALA A 2 2.89 20.47 -0.13
C ALA A 2 1.41 20.44 -0.52
N LYS A 3 1.09 20.79 -1.78
CA LYS A 3 -0.28 20.79 -2.30
C LYS A 3 -0.77 19.33 -2.36
N SER A 4 -1.78 18.96 -1.57
CA SER A 4 -2.33 17.60 -1.56
C SER A 4 -3.21 17.32 -2.78
N GLY A 5 -4.10 18.23 -3.16
CA GLY A 5 -4.99 18.09 -4.30
C GLY A 5 -4.34 18.15 -5.68
N ILE A 6 -5.16 17.98 -6.72
CA ILE A 6 -4.78 18.11 -8.14
C ILE A 6 -5.61 19.23 -8.80
N ASP A 7 -5.07 19.82 -9.87
CA ASP A 7 -5.71 20.97 -10.56
C ASP A 7 -6.75 20.54 -11.59
N TYR A 8 -6.68 19.30 -12.07
CA TYR A 8 -7.61 18.72 -13.03
C TYR A 8 -7.73 17.21 -12.80
N PHE A 9 -8.89 16.65 -13.15
CA PHE A 9 -9.13 15.21 -13.17
C PHE A 9 -9.87 14.82 -14.45
N PRO A 10 -9.64 13.63 -15.01
CA PRO A 10 -10.36 13.17 -16.17
C PRO A 10 -11.81 12.80 -15.77
N LEU A 11 -12.77 13.27 -16.55
CA LEU A 11 -14.15 12.79 -16.52
C LEU A 11 -14.34 11.94 -17.79
N ASP A 12 -14.74 10.68 -17.61
CA ASP A 12 -14.92 9.75 -18.72
C ASP A 12 -16.06 10.27 -19.64
N VAL A 13 -15.88 10.13 -20.95
CA VAL A 13 -16.89 10.53 -21.94
C VAL A 13 -18.16 9.67 -21.81
N THR A 14 -17.98 8.38 -21.50
CA THR A 14 -19.07 7.47 -21.16
C THR A 14 -19.10 7.31 -19.65
N LEU A 15 -20.17 7.78 -19.02
CA LEU A 15 -20.35 7.67 -17.58
C LEU A 15 -20.63 6.22 -17.18
N ASP A 16 -20.26 5.85 -15.97
CA ASP A 16 -20.63 4.53 -15.45
C ASP A 16 -22.13 4.48 -15.09
N ALA A 17 -22.69 3.29 -15.06
CA ALA A 17 -24.11 3.08 -14.78
C ALA A 17 -24.57 3.69 -13.43
N LYS A 18 -23.65 3.82 -12.45
CA LYS A 18 -23.96 4.40 -11.14
C LYS A 18 -24.20 5.91 -11.28
N PHE A 19 -23.39 6.56 -12.10
CA PHE A 19 -23.51 7.98 -12.38
C PHE A 19 -24.78 8.26 -13.19
N GLU A 20 -25.03 7.46 -14.24
CA GLU A 20 -26.25 7.56 -15.06
C GLU A 20 -27.53 7.37 -14.24
N LEU A 21 -27.52 6.47 -13.24
CA LEU A 21 -28.65 6.27 -12.35
C LEU A 21 -28.92 7.46 -11.41
N VAL A 22 -27.89 8.18 -10.97
CA VAL A 22 -28.08 9.42 -10.19
C VAL A 22 -28.62 10.52 -11.09
N GLU A 23 -28.10 10.63 -12.31
CA GLU A 23 -28.63 11.59 -13.30
C GLU A 23 -30.06 11.27 -13.69
N ALA A 24 -30.44 10.02 -13.86
CA ALA A 24 -31.82 9.62 -14.16
C ALA A 24 -32.80 9.98 -13.02
N GLU A 25 -32.35 9.91 -11.75
CA GLU A 25 -33.20 10.22 -10.59
C GLU A 25 -33.32 11.73 -10.31
N PHE A 26 -32.24 12.48 -10.48
CA PHE A 26 -32.17 13.91 -10.11
C PHE A 26 -31.92 14.86 -11.29
N GLY A 27 -31.85 14.34 -12.52
CA GLY A 27 -31.57 15.12 -13.71
C GLY A 27 -30.18 15.76 -13.70
N LEU A 28 -30.03 16.85 -14.44
CA LEU A 28 -28.77 17.62 -14.49
C LEU A 28 -28.33 18.15 -13.13
N THR A 29 -29.23 18.30 -12.18
CA THR A 29 -28.89 18.70 -10.81
C THR A 29 -28.07 17.61 -10.13
N GLY A 30 -28.48 16.36 -10.27
CA GLY A 30 -27.70 15.20 -9.74
C GLY A 30 -26.33 15.10 -10.36
N PHE A 31 -26.25 15.21 -11.69
CA PHE A 31 -24.99 15.28 -12.41
C PHE A 31 -24.10 16.41 -11.90
N GLY A 32 -24.62 17.64 -11.82
CA GLY A 32 -23.88 18.81 -11.37
C GLY A 32 -23.35 18.67 -9.94
N VAL A 33 -24.18 18.17 -9.01
CA VAL A 33 -23.77 17.94 -7.61
C VAL A 33 -22.61 16.94 -7.53
N VAL A 34 -22.70 15.82 -8.25
CA VAL A 34 -21.62 14.80 -8.25
C VAL A 34 -20.33 15.35 -8.84
N VAL A 35 -20.38 16.09 -9.95
CA VAL A 35 -19.19 16.71 -10.53
C VAL A 35 -18.57 17.72 -9.57
N HIS A 36 -19.36 18.56 -8.91
CA HIS A 36 -18.86 19.49 -7.88
C HIS A 36 -18.25 18.77 -6.67
N LEU A 37 -18.83 17.64 -6.24
CA LEU A 37 -18.22 16.80 -5.19
C LEU A 37 -16.87 16.25 -5.62
N LEU A 38 -16.74 15.75 -6.85
CA LEU A 38 -15.46 15.30 -7.38
C LEU A 38 -14.42 16.43 -7.45
N GLN A 39 -14.85 17.65 -7.83
CA GLN A 39 -13.96 18.82 -7.81
C GLN A 39 -13.47 19.13 -6.39
N GLU A 40 -14.35 19.09 -5.38
CA GLU A 40 -13.96 19.29 -3.99
C GLU A 40 -13.00 18.19 -3.48
N ILE A 41 -13.28 16.93 -3.80
CA ILE A 41 -12.45 15.79 -3.42
C ILE A 41 -11.05 15.94 -4.02
N TYR A 42 -10.96 16.05 -5.34
CA TYR A 42 -9.69 16.13 -6.04
C TYR A 42 -8.91 17.41 -5.75
N GLY A 43 -9.62 18.53 -5.56
CA GLY A 43 -9.01 19.84 -5.28
C GLY A 43 -8.45 19.97 -3.86
N LYS A 44 -8.98 19.24 -2.88
CA LYS A 44 -8.55 19.30 -1.46
C LYS A 44 -7.59 18.17 -1.12
N ALA A 45 -8.09 17.09 -0.52
CA ALA A 45 -7.28 15.94 -0.11
C ALA A 45 -6.87 15.05 -1.30
N GLY A 46 -7.62 15.11 -2.40
CA GLY A 46 -7.35 14.39 -3.64
C GLY A 46 -8.03 13.03 -3.73
N TYR A 47 -8.18 12.30 -2.64
CA TYR A 47 -8.74 10.94 -2.64
C TYR A 47 -9.94 10.75 -1.72
N TYR A 48 -10.32 11.76 -0.92
CA TYR A 48 -11.52 11.79 -0.09
C TYR A 48 -11.92 13.22 0.26
N ILE A 49 -13.12 13.38 0.80
CA ILE A 49 -13.58 14.59 1.48
C ILE A 49 -14.35 14.19 2.74
N GLU A 50 -14.10 14.89 3.84
CA GLU A 50 -14.93 14.79 5.04
C GLU A 50 -16.32 15.33 4.73
N TRP A 51 -17.36 14.58 5.12
CA TRP A 51 -18.74 14.91 4.82
C TRP A 51 -19.54 14.99 6.11
N THR A 52 -19.36 16.09 6.82
CA THR A 52 -20.16 16.45 8.00
C THR A 52 -21.36 17.30 7.60
N GLU A 53 -22.34 17.46 8.50
CA GLU A 53 -23.51 18.33 8.26
C GLU A 53 -23.10 19.76 7.93
N GLU A 54 -22.04 20.28 8.58
CA GLU A 54 -21.50 21.61 8.32
C GLU A 54 -20.88 21.72 6.92
N VAL A 55 -20.10 20.71 6.52
CA VAL A 55 -19.50 20.68 5.17
C VAL A 55 -20.58 20.57 4.10
N ALA A 56 -21.60 19.75 4.34
CA ALA A 56 -22.74 19.62 3.43
C ALA A 56 -23.51 20.95 3.25
N LEU A 57 -23.72 21.69 4.35
CA LEU A 57 -24.38 23.00 4.33
C LEU A 57 -23.55 24.03 3.55
N LEU A 58 -22.24 24.10 3.81
CA LEU A 58 -21.35 25.02 3.09
C LEU A 58 -21.26 24.69 1.61
N PHE A 59 -21.20 23.39 1.29
CA PHE A 59 -21.20 22.91 -0.08
C PHE A 59 -22.50 23.27 -0.81
N ALA A 60 -23.66 22.99 -0.20
CA ALA A 60 -24.97 23.33 -0.77
C ALA A 60 -25.08 24.84 -1.07
N ARG A 61 -24.63 25.68 -0.12
CA ARG A 61 -24.58 27.12 -0.31
C ARG A 61 -23.67 27.53 -1.47
N LYS A 62 -22.50 26.89 -1.59
CA LYS A 62 -21.53 27.18 -2.64
C LYS A 62 -22.07 26.91 -4.04
N ILE A 63 -22.82 25.83 -4.22
CA ILE A 63 -23.40 25.43 -5.50
C ILE A 63 -24.82 26.03 -5.73
N GLY A 64 -25.38 26.79 -4.79
CA GLY A 64 -26.66 27.45 -4.89
C GLY A 64 -27.86 26.52 -4.79
N LEU A 65 -27.74 25.38 -4.10
CA LEU A 65 -28.82 24.40 -3.89
C LEU A 65 -29.26 24.34 -2.42
N GLY A 66 -30.49 23.84 -2.20
CA GLY A 66 -30.96 23.53 -0.85
C GLY A 66 -30.20 22.36 -0.22
N GLY A 67 -29.94 22.44 1.10
CA GLY A 67 -29.23 21.40 1.80
C GLY A 67 -29.88 20.02 1.73
N SER A 68 -31.22 19.94 1.80
CA SER A 68 -31.99 18.70 1.65
C SER A 68 -31.79 18.04 0.30
N VAL A 69 -31.78 18.79 -0.77
CA VAL A 69 -31.54 18.26 -2.14
C VAL A 69 -30.16 17.69 -2.27
N VAL A 70 -29.12 18.38 -1.72
CA VAL A 70 -27.75 17.88 -1.71
C VAL A 70 -27.64 16.60 -0.90
N SER A 71 -28.26 16.54 0.28
CA SER A 71 -28.26 15.34 1.11
C SER A 71 -28.89 14.13 0.43
N GLU A 72 -30.05 14.33 -0.21
CA GLU A 72 -30.74 13.27 -0.96
C GLU A 72 -29.88 12.73 -2.12
N ILE A 73 -29.20 13.61 -2.87
CA ILE A 73 -28.31 13.22 -3.96
C ILE A 73 -27.08 12.46 -3.44
N VAL A 74 -26.48 12.90 -2.33
CA VAL A 74 -25.35 12.22 -1.70
C VAL A 74 -25.75 10.85 -1.18
N GLU A 75 -26.88 10.72 -0.49
CA GLU A 75 -27.40 9.45 -0.01
C GLU A 75 -27.72 8.49 -1.18
N ALA A 76 -28.31 8.98 -2.25
CA ALA A 76 -28.52 8.19 -3.46
C ALA A 76 -27.20 7.74 -4.09
N SER A 77 -26.19 8.61 -4.12
CA SER A 77 -24.87 8.30 -4.63
C SER A 77 -24.17 7.20 -3.80
N ILE A 78 -24.31 7.25 -2.47
CA ILE A 78 -23.81 6.21 -1.56
C ILE A 78 -24.57 4.89 -1.78
N ARG A 79 -25.91 4.95 -1.81
CA ARG A 79 -26.78 3.78 -2.02
C ARG A 79 -26.49 3.06 -3.34
N ARG A 80 -26.13 3.81 -4.39
CA ARG A 80 -25.76 3.27 -5.72
C ARG A 80 -24.30 2.88 -5.82
N GLY A 81 -23.51 3.03 -4.74
CA GLY A 81 -22.11 2.62 -4.66
C GLY A 81 -21.14 3.50 -5.47
N MET A 82 -21.49 4.77 -5.72
CA MET A 82 -20.54 5.76 -6.22
C MET A 82 -19.50 6.10 -5.16
N PHE A 83 -19.95 6.21 -3.92
CA PHE A 83 -19.10 6.35 -2.73
C PHE A 83 -19.18 5.09 -1.88
N ASP A 84 -18.09 4.79 -1.18
CA ASP A 84 -17.98 3.65 -0.29
C ASP A 84 -18.77 3.86 0.98
N LYS A 85 -19.77 2.99 1.20
CA LYS A 85 -20.68 3.09 2.33
C LYS A 85 -19.98 2.84 3.67
N GLU A 86 -19.07 1.87 3.75
CA GLU A 86 -18.37 1.54 5.00
C GLU A 86 -17.50 2.70 5.47
N LYS A 87 -16.80 3.36 4.55
CA LYS A 87 -16.00 4.54 4.87
C LYS A 87 -16.86 5.73 5.26
N TYR A 88 -18.03 5.88 4.64
CA TYR A 88 -18.99 6.90 5.03
C TYR A 88 -19.56 6.66 6.43
N ASP A 89 -20.04 5.47 6.70
CA ASP A 89 -20.66 5.11 7.99
C ASP A 89 -19.65 5.22 9.15
N LYS A 90 -18.39 4.84 8.93
CA LYS A 90 -17.35 4.79 9.96
C LYS A 90 -16.61 6.11 10.17
N TYR A 91 -16.30 6.81 9.08
CA TYR A 91 -15.40 7.97 9.11
C TYR A 91 -16.07 9.25 8.58
N HIS A 92 -17.32 9.22 8.16
CA HIS A 92 -18.01 10.32 7.53
C HIS A 92 -17.23 10.95 6.37
N VAL A 93 -16.68 10.10 5.50
CA VAL A 93 -15.93 10.53 4.31
C VAL A 93 -16.56 10.02 3.03
N LEU A 94 -16.54 10.85 2.00
CA LEU A 94 -16.91 10.45 0.65
C LEU A 94 -15.64 10.09 -0.11
N THR A 95 -15.52 8.83 -0.48
CA THR A 95 -14.42 8.26 -1.26
C THR A 95 -14.88 7.02 -2.03
N SER A 96 -14.11 6.57 -3.00
CA SER A 96 -14.32 5.29 -3.66
C SER A 96 -13.00 4.75 -4.24
N LYS A 97 -12.97 3.45 -4.57
CA LYS A 97 -11.79 2.84 -5.22
C LYS A 97 -11.40 3.56 -6.51
N GLY A 98 -12.39 3.96 -7.32
CA GLY A 98 -12.15 4.69 -8.57
C GLY A 98 -11.54 6.08 -8.35
N ILE A 99 -12.06 6.84 -7.36
CA ILE A 99 -11.51 8.14 -6.97
C ILE A 99 -10.06 8.00 -6.51
N GLN A 100 -9.79 7.05 -5.62
CA GLN A 100 -8.46 6.82 -5.09
C GLN A 100 -7.47 6.40 -6.17
N LYS A 101 -7.83 5.46 -7.03
CA LYS A 101 -6.98 5.00 -8.12
C LYS A 101 -6.59 6.15 -9.06
N ARG A 102 -7.56 6.94 -9.55
CA ARG A 102 -7.30 8.09 -10.43
C ARG A 102 -6.39 9.13 -9.76
N TYR A 103 -6.63 9.42 -8.49
CA TYR A 103 -5.80 10.37 -7.75
C TYR A 103 -4.37 9.87 -7.62
N PHE A 104 -4.15 8.65 -7.14
CA PHE A 104 -2.81 8.11 -6.94
C PHE A 104 -2.04 7.96 -8.25
N GLU A 105 -2.71 7.59 -9.35
CA GLU A 105 -2.10 7.60 -10.68
C GLU A 105 -1.66 9.02 -11.10
N ALA A 106 -2.51 10.03 -10.86
CA ALA A 106 -2.20 11.42 -11.20
C ALA A 106 -1.01 11.99 -10.41
N VAL A 107 -0.84 11.55 -9.14
CA VAL A 107 0.25 12.02 -8.27
C VAL A 107 1.49 11.12 -8.26
N SER A 108 1.56 10.13 -9.14
CA SER A 108 2.65 9.14 -9.23
C SER A 108 4.05 9.76 -9.43
N ARG A 109 4.14 11.00 -9.90
CA ARG A 109 5.39 11.75 -10.08
C ARG A 109 5.81 12.54 -8.84
N ARG A 110 4.99 12.60 -7.79
CA ARG A 110 5.34 13.28 -6.55
C ARG A 110 6.40 12.46 -5.80
N LYS A 111 7.28 13.14 -5.07
CA LYS A 111 8.33 12.48 -4.27
C LYS A 111 7.80 11.97 -2.94
N VAL A 112 6.88 12.74 -2.34
CA VAL A 112 6.33 12.48 -1.01
C VAL A 112 4.82 12.64 -1.06
N LEU A 113 4.09 11.75 -0.42
CA LEU A 113 2.64 11.79 -0.30
C LEU A 113 2.21 11.43 1.13
N GLU A 114 1.36 12.27 1.70
CA GLU A 114 0.73 12.02 3.00
C GLU A 114 -0.61 11.30 2.77
N VAL A 115 -0.81 10.16 3.44
CA VAL A 115 -1.98 9.31 3.23
C VAL A 115 -2.50 8.78 4.56
N ASP A 116 -3.82 8.86 4.77
CA ASP A 116 -4.49 8.20 5.87
C ASP A 116 -4.88 6.76 5.47
N PHE A 117 -4.20 5.78 6.07
CA PHE A 117 -4.43 4.37 5.78
C PHE A 117 -5.82 3.87 6.20
N ASN A 118 -6.49 4.54 7.15
CA ASN A 118 -7.84 4.17 7.57
C ASN A 118 -8.87 4.40 6.46
N ILE A 119 -8.63 5.39 5.59
CA ILE A 119 -9.54 5.79 4.51
C ILE A 119 -9.27 4.99 3.23
N LEU A 120 -8.10 4.37 3.10
CA LEU A 120 -7.72 3.67 1.88
C LEU A 120 -8.64 2.49 1.56
N LEU A 121 -8.90 2.34 0.26
CA LEU A 121 -9.64 1.24 -0.37
C LEU A 121 -8.80 0.50 -1.42
N VAL A 122 -7.61 1.06 -1.73
CA VAL A 122 -6.68 0.53 -2.74
C VAL A 122 -5.30 0.35 -2.13
N ASP A 123 -4.52 -0.56 -2.68
CA ASP A 123 -3.12 -0.72 -2.28
C ASP A 123 -2.26 0.38 -2.95
N VAL A 124 -2.03 1.44 -2.19
CA VAL A 124 -1.25 2.60 -2.64
C VAL A 124 0.19 2.23 -2.95
N VAL A 125 0.73 1.23 -2.25
CA VAL A 125 2.12 0.79 -2.44
C VAL A 125 2.32 0.15 -3.83
N GLN A 126 1.33 -0.60 -4.31
CA GLN A 126 1.36 -1.15 -5.66
C GLN A 126 1.21 -0.07 -6.74
N ILE A 127 0.35 0.94 -6.49
CA ILE A 127 0.12 2.03 -7.46
C ILE A 127 1.30 3.00 -7.51
N LEU A 128 1.96 3.24 -6.37
CA LEU A 128 3.00 4.24 -6.19
C LEU A 128 4.35 3.64 -5.73
N PRO A 129 5.00 2.79 -6.53
CA PRO A 129 6.20 2.06 -6.10
C PRO A 129 7.42 2.98 -5.84
N ASN A 130 7.42 4.21 -6.37
CA ASN A 130 8.54 5.15 -6.31
C ASN A 130 8.26 6.41 -5.46
N VAL A 131 7.16 6.46 -4.73
CA VAL A 131 6.74 7.60 -3.91
C VAL A 131 6.93 7.27 -2.44
N ASP A 132 7.53 8.19 -1.68
CA ASP A 132 7.62 8.07 -0.23
C ASP A 132 6.26 8.38 0.41
N ILE A 133 5.62 7.36 0.97
CA ILE A 133 4.28 7.45 1.56
C ILE A 133 4.43 7.65 3.06
N HIS A 134 3.95 8.77 3.57
CA HIS A 134 3.87 9.07 4.99
C HIS A 134 2.46 8.81 5.51
N ALA A 135 2.36 8.03 6.58
CA ALA A 135 1.11 7.82 7.28
C ALA A 135 0.71 9.08 8.04
N VAL A 136 -0.49 9.57 7.79
CA VAL A 136 -1.11 10.65 8.54
C VAL A 136 -2.41 10.11 9.13
N ASN A 137 -2.58 10.21 10.45
CA ASN A 137 -3.86 9.93 11.08
C ASN A 137 -4.66 11.24 11.09
N VAL A 138 -5.64 11.33 10.24
CA VAL A 138 -6.64 12.40 10.32
C VAL A 138 -7.58 12.03 11.46
N ASN A 139 -7.61 12.85 12.52
CA ASN A 139 -8.57 12.70 13.61
C ASN A 139 -9.96 13.10 13.12
N ILE A 140 -10.64 12.16 12.47
CA ILE A 140 -12.04 12.32 12.08
C ILE A 140 -12.87 11.93 13.31
N PRO A 141 -13.76 12.82 13.82
CA PRO A 141 -14.54 12.52 14.99
C PRO A 141 -15.50 11.36 14.71
N SER A 142 -15.20 10.20 15.23
CA SER A 142 -16.14 9.09 15.33
C SER A 142 -17.24 9.45 16.30
N LYS A 143 -18.51 9.39 15.88
CA LYS A 143 -19.68 9.56 16.78
C LYS A 143 -19.81 8.38 17.76
N ASN A 144 -18.83 8.16 18.61
CA ASN A 144 -18.94 7.36 19.83
C ASN A 144 -17.67 7.58 20.67
N ALA A 145 -17.61 8.72 21.31
CA ALA A 145 -16.73 8.89 22.45
C ALA A 145 -17.47 9.70 23.49
N ASP A 146 -17.99 8.99 24.46
CA ASP A 146 -18.41 9.57 25.72
C ASP A 146 -17.28 10.39 26.34
N ILE A 147 -17.72 11.52 26.86
CA ILE A 147 -16.99 12.53 27.57
C ILE A 147 -16.17 11.92 28.73
N SER A 148 -14.86 12.09 28.73
CA SER A 148 -14.18 12.62 29.91
C SER A 148 -12.68 12.92 29.69
N LYS A 149 -12.42 14.22 29.79
CA LYS A 149 -11.34 14.94 30.50
C LYS A 149 -9.88 14.54 30.25
N GLN A 150 -9.22 15.45 29.53
CA GLN A 150 -8.11 16.26 30.05
C GLN A 150 -6.99 15.52 30.80
N SER A 151 -5.79 15.51 30.23
CA SER A 151 -4.62 16.18 30.80
C SER A 151 -3.29 15.56 30.38
N ARG A 152 -2.44 16.39 29.79
CA ARG A 152 -1.02 16.61 30.11
C ARG A 152 -0.01 15.45 29.91
N VAL A 153 0.89 15.75 29.04
CA VAL A 153 2.31 15.35 28.92
C VAL A 153 2.89 14.76 30.19
N GLU A 154 3.47 13.56 30.10
CA GLU A 154 4.82 13.31 30.59
C GLU A 154 5.39 11.98 30.07
N LYS A 155 6.66 12.04 29.87
CA LYS A 155 7.60 11.06 29.37
C LYS A 155 7.96 10.06 30.47
N SER A 156 7.94 8.75 30.20
CA SER A 156 9.05 7.86 30.59
C SER A 156 8.67 6.36 30.55
N ARG A 157 9.51 5.60 29.86
CA ARG A 157 10.28 4.43 30.32
C ARG A 157 9.53 3.14 30.68
N VAL A 158 9.75 2.17 29.77
CA VAL A 158 10.07 0.74 29.96
C VAL A 158 9.48 0.02 31.19
N GLU A 159 8.70 -1.05 30.95
CA GLU A 159 8.99 -2.39 31.50
C GLU A 159 8.12 -3.47 30.84
N GLU A 160 8.74 -4.63 30.65
CA GLU A 160 8.21 -5.88 30.14
C GLU A 160 7.15 -6.50 31.06
N SER A 161 6.17 -7.18 30.51
CA SER A 161 5.83 -8.56 30.88
C SER A 161 4.62 -9.13 30.12
N LYS A 162 4.87 -10.22 29.41
CA LYS A 162 4.28 -11.56 29.50
C LYS A 162 2.78 -11.76 29.20
N VAL A 163 2.59 -12.36 28.04
CA VAL A 163 1.75 -13.52 27.65
C VAL A 163 0.45 -13.78 28.42
N GLU A 164 -0.68 -13.80 27.68
CA GLU A 164 -1.62 -14.93 27.74
C GLU A 164 -2.47 -15.05 26.46
N TYR A 165 -2.62 -16.30 26.03
CA TYR A 165 -3.35 -16.76 24.84
C TYR A 165 -4.86 -16.73 25.06
N ILE A 166 -5.64 -16.27 24.07
CA ILE A 166 -6.97 -16.84 23.83
C ILE A 166 -7.23 -16.88 22.31
N CYS A 167 -7.60 -18.07 21.85
CA CYS A 167 -7.96 -18.44 20.50
C CYS A 167 -9.22 -17.76 20.00
N ALA A 168 -9.26 -17.34 18.74
CA ALA A 168 -10.39 -17.51 17.81
C ALA A 168 -9.92 -17.40 16.36
N GLU A 169 -10.29 -18.38 15.56
CA GLU A 169 -10.02 -18.66 14.15
C GLU A 169 -10.72 -17.73 13.16
N PRO A 170 -10.52 -17.96 11.83
CA PRO A 170 -9.33 -17.69 11.02
C PRO A 170 -9.63 -16.68 9.91
N GLN A 171 -8.72 -15.77 9.63
CA GLN A 171 -8.74 -15.01 8.39
C GLN A 171 -7.41 -15.18 7.68
N ALA A 172 -7.52 -15.56 6.41
CA ALA A 172 -6.56 -15.61 5.32
C ALA A 172 -5.09 -15.39 5.68
N ALA A 173 -4.32 -16.46 5.47
CA ALA A 173 -2.89 -16.61 5.69
C ALA A 173 -2.06 -15.41 5.22
N SER A 174 -1.60 -14.58 6.16
CA SER A 174 -0.36 -13.87 6.00
C SER A 174 0.76 -14.85 6.39
N THR A 175 1.40 -15.46 5.40
CA THR A 175 2.63 -16.22 5.60
C THR A 175 3.64 -15.35 6.35
N PRO A 176 4.30 -15.87 7.40
CA PRO A 176 5.29 -15.10 8.14
C PRO A 176 6.39 -14.62 7.19
N PRO A 177 6.90 -13.37 7.35
CA PRO A 177 7.94 -12.85 6.48
C PRO A 177 9.20 -13.73 6.56
N ALA A 178 9.79 -14.06 5.41
CA ALA A 178 10.98 -14.88 5.35
C ALA A 178 12.21 -14.17 5.94
N ILE A 179 12.33 -12.85 5.70
CA ILE A 179 13.41 -12.00 6.22
C ILE A 179 13.01 -10.50 6.17
N LEU A 180 13.61 -9.71 7.06
CA LEU A 180 13.48 -8.25 7.14
C LEU A 180 14.78 -7.59 6.69
N LEU A 181 14.73 -6.64 5.74
CA LEU A 181 15.88 -5.89 5.26
C LEU A 181 15.75 -4.41 5.66
N PRO A 182 16.73 -3.82 6.39
CA PRO A 182 16.64 -2.46 6.86
C PRO A 182 16.75 -1.45 5.73
N LEU A 183 15.84 -0.47 5.70
CA LEU A 183 15.79 0.62 4.76
C LEU A 183 16.44 1.90 5.33
N ASN A 184 16.67 2.88 4.46
CA ASN A 184 17.30 4.15 4.82
C ASN A 184 16.41 5.08 5.70
N ASN A 185 15.10 4.86 5.71
CA ASN A 185 14.12 5.61 6.51
C ASN A 185 13.86 5.03 7.91
N GLY A 186 14.64 4.02 8.31
CA GLY A 186 14.48 3.35 9.62
C GLY A 186 13.35 2.32 9.69
N THR A 187 12.69 2.03 8.57
CA THR A 187 11.73 0.93 8.45
C THR A 187 12.37 -0.30 7.84
N ASP A 188 11.71 -1.46 7.93
CA ASP A 188 12.17 -2.71 7.33
C ASP A 188 11.37 -3.04 6.07
N TYR A 189 12.03 -3.61 5.08
CA TYR A 189 11.40 -4.23 3.92
C TYR A 189 11.13 -5.71 4.22
N LEU A 190 9.85 -6.09 4.16
CA LEU A 190 9.39 -7.45 4.37
C LEU A 190 9.58 -8.26 3.08
N VAL A 191 10.39 -9.31 3.13
CA VAL A 191 10.51 -10.29 2.04
C VAL A 191 9.61 -11.46 2.36
N SER A 192 8.64 -11.76 1.50
CA SER A 192 7.74 -12.91 1.67
C SER A 192 8.42 -14.22 1.22
N VAL A 193 7.88 -15.33 1.70
CA VAL A 193 8.32 -16.67 1.27
C VAL A 193 8.08 -16.88 -0.22
N GLU A 194 6.98 -16.35 -0.75
CA GLU A 194 6.64 -16.41 -2.18
C GLU A 194 7.67 -15.69 -3.03
N GLN A 195 8.10 -14.49 -2.64
CA GLN A 195 9.19 -13.77 -3.32
C GLN A 195 10.50 -14.56 -3.32
N CYS A 196 10.82 -15.26 -2.22
CA CYS A 196 12.00 -16.12 -2.17
C CYS A 196 11.89 -17.26 -3.18
N HIS A 197 10.72 -17.87 -3.33
CA HIS A 197 10.47 -18.92 -4.33
C HIS A 197 10.57 -18.40 -5.77
N GLU A 198 10.02 -17.22 -6.05
CA GLU A 198 10.16 -16.57 -7.36
C GLU A 198 11.63 -16.35 -7.72
N TRP A 199 12.41 -15.79 -6.79
CA TRP A 199 13.85 -15.57 -7.01
C TRP A 199 14.65 -16.87 -7.12
N ALA A 200 14.27 -17.92 -6.39
CA ALA A 200 14.91 -19.23 -6.53
C ALA A 200 14.67 -19.82 -7.94
N GLY A 201 13.50 -19.57 -8.55
CA GLY A 201 13.21 -19.92 -9.93
C GLY A 201 14.03 -19.09 -10.95
N LEU A 202 14.24 -17.79 -10.67
CA LEU A 202 15.00 -16.90 -11.53
C LEU A 202 16.53 -17.11 -11.44
N TYR A 203 17.02 -17.49 -10.26
CA TYR A 203 18.46 -17.64 -9.96
C TYR A 203 18.77 -19.03 -9.41
N PRO A 204 18.68 -20.09 -10.26
CA PRO A 204 18.77 -21.49 -9.78
C PRO A 204 20.15 -21.91 -9.25
N ALA A 205 21.23 -21.17 -9.58
CA ALA A 205 22.57 -21.45 -9.07
C ALA A 205 22.87 -20.75 -7.74
N VAL A 206 21.89 -20.04 -7.15
CA VAL A 206 22.08 -19.22 -5.94
C VAL A 206 21.17 -19.69 -4.82
N ASP A 207 21.70 -19.88 -3.63
CA ASP A 207 20.90 -20.00 -2.42
C ASP A 207 20.36 -18.61 -2.03
N VAL A 208 19.13 -18.35 -2.44
CA VAL A 208 18.45 -17.04 -2.24
C VAL A 208 18.38 -16.67 -0.76
N MET A 209 18.05 -17.63 0.13
CA MET A 209 17.91 -17.33 1.55
C MET A 209 19.26 -16.99 2.20
N GLN A 210 20.33 -17.67 1.81
CA GLN A 210 21.68 -17.37 2.26
C GLN A 210 22.13 -15.98 1.79
N GLN A 211 21.83 -15.64 0.53
CA GLN A 211 22.19 -14.33 0.00
C GLN A 211 21.38 -13.19 0.65
N LEU A 212 20.09 -13.39 0.94
CA LEU A 212 19.29 -12.41 1.68
C LEU A 212 19.83 -12.16 3.09
N ARG A 213 20.31 -13.20 3.78
CA ARG A 213 20.98 -13.04 5.08
C ARG A 213 22.29 -12.23 4.95
N SER A 214 23.05 -12.47 3.88
CA SER A 214 24.28 -11.73 3.58
C SER A 214 23.98 -10.26 3.27
N MET A 215 22.91 -9.97 2.50
CA MET A 215 22.44 -8.62 2.22
C MET A 215 22.00 -7.90 3.50
N LYS A 216 21.28 -8.58 4.39
CA LYS A 216 20.90 -8.03 5.69
C LYS A 216 22.12 -7.63 6.50
N GLY A 217 23.07 -8.51 6.68
CA GLY A 217 24.32 -8.24 7.40
C GLY A 217 25.08 -7.06 6.79
N TRP A 218 25.12 -6.97 5.47
CA TRP A 218 25.76 -5.86 4.78
C TRP A 218 25.04 -4.52 5.02
N LEU A 219 23.68 -4.51 4.95
CA LEU A 219 22.86 -3.32 5.19
C LEU A 219 22.92 -2.88 6.67
N ASP A 220 23.01 -3.81 7.61
CA ASP A 220 23.19 -3.52 9.03
C ASP A 220 24.55 -2.86 9.30
N SER A 221 25.60 -3.36 8.65
CA SER A 221 26.96 -2.81 8.75
C SER A 221 27.16 -1.48 8.01
N ASN A 222 26.27 -1.10 7.08
CA ASN A 222 26.39 0.08 6.24
C ASN A 222 25.14 0.96 6.27
N PRO A 223 24.79 1.63 7.38
CA PRO A 223 23.55 2.41 7.50
C PRO A 223 23.40 3.51 6.44
N THR A 224 24.50 4.15 6.04
CA THR A 224 24.50 5.22 5.02
C THR A 224 24.25 4.72 3.60
N LYS A 225 24.43 3.41 3.36
CA LYS A 225 24.20 2.79 2.04
C LYS A 225 22.91 1.99 1.96
N ARG A 226 22.07 2.05 2.99
CA ARG A 226 20.74 1.45 2.97
C ARG A 226 19.92 2.00 1.82
N LYS A 227 19.03 1.18 1.30
CA LYS A 227 18.25 1.50 0.10
C LYS A 227 16.89 2.08 0.49
N THR A 228 16.32 2.88 -0.41
CA THR A 228 14.91 3.27 -0.31
C THR A 228 14.02 2.06 -0.62
N ARG A 229 12.74 2.12 -0.22
CA ARG A 229 11.76 1.07 -0.52
C ARG A 229 11.65 0.77 -2.02
N GLY A 230 11.72 1.78 -2.89
CA GLY A 230 11.72 1.60 -4.34
C GLY A 230 13.04 1.07 -4.92
N GLY A 231 14.16 1.26 -4.21
CA GLY A 231 15.49 0.83 -4.64
C GLY A 231 15.92 -0.55 -4.15
N ILE A 232 15.23 -1.10 -3.12
CA ILE A 232 15.63 -2.36 -2.49
C ILE A 232 15.49 -3.57 -3.43
N LEU A 233 14.44 -3.62 -4.22
CA LEU A 233 14.25 -4.72 -5.20
C LEU A 233 15.34 -4.72 -6.27
N ARG A 234 15.74 -3.55 -6.77
CA ARG A 234 16.86 -3.43 -7.72
C ARG A 234 18.17 -3.88 -7.08
N PHE A 235 18.38 -3.56 -5.80
CA PHE A 235 19.54 -4.00 -5.05
C PHE A 235 19.55 -5.53 -4.87
N ILE A 236 18.43 -6.16 -4.51
CA ILE A 236 18.30 -7.61 -4.35
C ILE A 236 18.58 -8.31 -5.69
N ASN A 237 17.88 -7.92 -6.76
CA ASN A 237 18.05 -8.53 -8.08
C ASN A 237 19.49 -8.36 -8.61
N GLY A 238 20.08 -7.17 -8.44
CA GLY A 238 21.46 -6.94 -8.85
C GLY A 238 22.50 -7.75 -8.04
N TRP A 239 22.20 -8.05 -6.78
CA TRP A 239 23.04 -8.91 -5.95
C TRP A 239 22.92 -10.36 -6.39
N LEU A 240 21.68 -10.88 -6.51
CA LEU A 240 21.43 -12.27 -6.93
C LEU A 240 21.97 -12.56 -8.34
N ALA A 241 21.81 -11.63 -9.28
CA ALA A 241 22.38 -11.78 -10.61
C ALA A 241 23.93 -11.92 -10.58
N LYS A 242 24.61 -11.10 -9.78
CA LYS A 242 26.07 -11.21 -9.62
C LYS A 242 26.52 -12.52 -9.00
N GLU A 243 25.76 -13.02 -8.04
CA GLU A 243 26.08 -14.33 -7.42
C GLU A 243 25.74 -15.50 -8.35
N GLN A 244 24.72 -15.39 -9.16
CA GLN A 244 24.41 -16.33 -10.24
C GLN A 244 25.57 -16.43 -11.26
N ASP A 245 26.10 -15.27 -11.68
CA ASP A 245 27.24 -15.21 -12.62
C ASP A 245 28.51 -15.81 -12.00
N ARG A 246 28.75 -15.61 -10.70
CA ARG A 246 29.88 -16.22 -9.99
C ARG A 246 29.73 -17.73 -9.86
N GLY A 247 28.52 -18.22 -9.56
CA GLY A 247 28.22 -19.66 -9.47
C GLY A 247 28.43 -20.39 -10.80
N GLY A 248 28.11 -19.75 -11.95
CA GLY A 248 28.38 -20.28 -13.27
C GLY A 248 29.87 -20.39 -13.63
N ALA A 249 30.72 -19.56 -13.03
CA ALA A 249 32.17 -19.60 -13.24
C ALA A 249 32.86 -20.77 -12.49
N HIS A 250 32.27 -21.26 -11.40
CA HIS A 250 32.84 -22.39 -10.64
C HIS A 250 32.51 -23.77 -11.21
N GLN A 251 31.60 -23.90 -12.18
CA GLN A 251 31.32 -25.18 -12.86
C GLN A 251 32.22 -25.48 -14.08
N LYS A 252 33.13 -24.57 -14.45
CA LYS A 252 34.09 -24.79 -15.56
C LYS A 252 35.44 -25.37 -15.05
N GLY A 253 35.47 -26.33 -14.17
CA GLY A 253 36.74 -26.83 -13.70
C GLY A 253 36.77 -28.13 -12.89
N SER A 254 35.88 -29.08 -13.08
CA SER A 254 36.08 -30.43 -12.60
C SER A 254 36.23 -31.39 -13.79
N LYS A 255 37.48 -31.70 -14.14
CA LYS A 255 37.81 -32.85 -15.00
C LYS A 255 37.35 -34.13 -14.27
N PRO A 256 36.77 -35.11 -14.97
CA PRO A 256 36.46 -36.39 -14.36
C PRO A 256 37.78 -37.10 -14.00
N THR A 257 38.01 -37.37 -12.71
CA THR A 257 39.05 -38.25 -12.27
C THR A 257 38.61 -39.65 -12.61
N THR A 258 39.27 -40.24 -13.58
CA THR A 258 39.18 -41.66 -13.94
C THR A 258 39.74 -42.45 -12.77
N CYS A 259 38.88 -43.11 -12.00
CA CYS A 259 39.31 -44.18 -11.08
C CYS A 259 39.65 -45.40 -11.92
N CYS A 260 40.95 -45.72 -11.95
CA CYS A 260 41.44 -47.00 -12.45
C CYS A 260 40.91 -48.09 -11.52
N ALA A 261 40.09 -48.97 -12.05
CA ALA A 261 39.78 -50.26 -11.42
C ALA A 261 41.02 -51.16 -11.50
N ALA A 262 41.47 -51.64 -10.34
CA ALA A 262 42.42 -52.75 -10.24
C ALA A 262 41.65 -54.06 -10.52
N GLU A 263 41.98 -54.73 -11.57
CA GLU A 263 41.58 -56.13 -11.80
C GLU A 263 42.50 -57.04 -10.99
N ASP A 264 41.93 -57.69 -10.00
CA ASP A 264 42.55 -58.83 -9.34
C ASP A 264 42.37 -60.10 -10.17
N ALA A 265 43.51 -60.66 -10.53
CA ALA A 265 43.65 -61.98 -11.11
C ALA A 265 43.36 -63.07 -10.07
N TRP A 266 42.48 -63.97 -10.40
CA TRP A 266 42.53 -65.37 -9.87
C TRP A 266 42.30 -66.31 -11.04
N GLY A 267 43.40 -67.07 -11.31
CA GLY A 267 43.42 -68.20 -12.19
C GLY A 267 42.80 -69.45 -11.57
N TYR A 268 42.34 -70.33 -12.45
CA TYR A 268 42.45 -71.81 -12.21
C TYR A 268 42.47 -72.53 -13.56
N VAL A 269 43.58 -73.32 -13.72
CA VAL A 269 43.81 -74.54 -14.46
C VAL A 269 43.58 -74.52 -15.97
#